data_e5fe992c891860d64b6b8f5dfb37e277
#
_entry.id   e5fe992c891860d64b6b8f5dfb37e277
#
_cell.length_a   1.000
_cell.length_b   1.000
_cell.length_c   1.000
_cell.angle_alpha   90.00
_cell.angle_beta   90.00
_cell.angle_gamma   90.00
#
_symmetry.space_group_name_H-M   'P 1'
#
loop_
_entity.id
_entity.type
_entity.pdbx_description
1 polymer ?
#
loop_
_entity_poly.entity_id
_entity_poly.type
_entity_poly.pdbx_seq_one_letter_code
_entity_poly.pdbx_strand_id
1 'polypeptide(L)'
;MKRKAGRIKVFVIDDTRLDGVGWWRNSEPFAALDKMHGDALDIHFVSENVDIRHLKTADVVVRFRPTSRESLEFLKVCKDFGIKLILDIDDDLWNIPIGHPMFMESLEWGARLRQIYDLADVIWTSTEQLRYSVGDLGRALVVQNAIYPNDMPFAPMEWKGLAAWRGSATQVADICNEIAKAKYLEVREKYTWIFAGYAPDLPHAQNVRFQRGVSPLAYFLNLKQGLANVFWKPLQENLFNDAKSNIAMLEAAMSGGVCVTNYAGKPGWEFALPEFPNEEQTQEYFYIAQNEIVKNYNLFDVTEKRFKSIVNAVNS
;
A
#
# COMPACT_ATOMS: atom_id res chain seq x y z
N MET A 1 12.06 -27.88 20.74
CA MET A 1 13.25 -28.37 19.99
C MET A 1 14.20 -27.18 19.79
N LYS A 2 15.46 -27.24 20.27
CA LYS A 2 16.43 -26.17 19.99
C LYS A 2 16.78 -26.20 18.49
N ARG A 3 16.56 -25.07 17.78
CA ARG A 3 16.92 -24.89 16.37
C ARG A 3 18.42 -25.16 16.16
N LYS A 4 18.75 -25.85 15.09
CA LYS A 4 20.09 -25.77 14.47
C LYS A 4 20.25 -24.34 13.94
N ALA A 5 21.41 -23.73 14.15
CA ALA A 5 21.78 -22.42 13.62
C ALA A 5 21.65 -22.41 12.07
N GLY A 6 20.55 -21.88 11.56
CA GLY A 6 20.22 -21.75 10.15
C GLY A 6 19.38 -20.50 9.93
N ARG A 7 19.33 -20.01 8.70
CA ARG A 7 18.46 -18.88 8.31
C ARG A 7 17.00 -19.21 8.61
N ILE A 8 16.22 -18.19 8.98
CA ILE A 8 14.76 -18.30 9.13
C ILE A 8 14.14 -18.41 7.74
N LYS A 9 13.43 -19.50 7.47
CA LYS A 9 12.78 -19.70 6.19
C LYS A 9 11.41 -19.05 6.18
N VAL A 10 11.25 -18.02 5.34
CA VAL A 10 10.06 -17.19 5.21
C VAL A 10 9.37 -17.47 3.88
N PHE A 11 8.13 -17.94 3.92
CA PHE A 11 7.29 -18.08 2.74
C PHE A 11 6.34 -16.89 2.65
N VAL A 12 6.41 -16.17 1.53
CA VAL A 12 5.55 -15.01 1.24
C VAL A 12 4.51 -15.43 0.22
N ILE A 13 3.24 -15.33 0.62
CA ILE A 13 2.10 -15.66 -0.23
C ILE A 13 1.35 -14.38 -0.55
N ASP A 14 1.44 -13.99 -1.81
CA ASP A 14 0.83 -12.78 -2.34
C ASP A 14 0.36 -13.03 -3.77
N ASP A 15 -0.94 -13.16 -3.94
CA ASP A 15 -1.57 -13.35 -5.25
C ASP A 15 -1.58 -12.04 -6.05
N THR A 16 -1.32 -10.90 -5.41
CA THR A 16 -1.34 -9.55 -5.98
C THR A 16 0.06 -8.96 -6.20
N ARG A 17 1.13 -9.71 -5.97
CA ARG A 17 2.52 -9.20 -6.04
C ARG A 17 2.88 -8.53 -7.36
N LEU A 18 2.15 -8.82 -8.42
CA LEU A 18 2.33 -8.25 -9.76
C LEU A 18 1.44 -7.02 -10.01
N ASP A 19 0.62 -6.61 -9.06
CA ASP A 19 -0.13 -5.36 -9.09
C ASP A 19 0.58 -4.26 -8.27
N GLY A 20 0.00 -3.04 -8.32
CA GLY A 20 0.60 -1.90 -7.64
C GLY A 20 0.66 -2.05 -6.11
N VAL A 21 -0.33 -2.71 -5.51
CA VAL A 21 -0.39 -2.86 -4.04
C VAL A 21 0.58 -3.93 -3.56
N GLY A 22 0.60 -5.09 -4.23
CA GLY A 22 1.56 -6.16 -3.94
C GLY A 22 3.01 -5.69 -4.13
N TRP A 23 3.26 -4.77 -5.08
CA TRP A 23 4.56 -4.13 -5.20
C TRP A 23 4.94 -3.38 -3.92
N TRP A 24 4.08 -2.49 -3.43
CA TRP A 24 4.30 -1.68 -2.24
C TRP A 24 4.39 -2.48 -0.94
N ARG A 25 3.62 -3.56 -0.84
CA ARG A 25 3.54 -4.35 0.40
C ARG A 25 4.53 -5.50 0.46
N ASN A 26 4.82 -6.11 -0.68
CA ASN A 26 5.59 -7.36 -0.70
C ASN A 26 6.82 -7.28 -1.59
N SER A 27 6.72 -6.97 -2.88
CA SER A 27 7.86 -7.09 -3.80
C SER A 27 9.05 -6.24 -3.36
N GLU A 28 8.89 -4.94 -3.19
CA GLU A 28 9.95 -4.03 -2.75
C GLU A 28 10.41 -4.28 -1.30
N PRO A 29 9.51 -4.38 -0.30
CA PRO A 29 9.95 -4.59 1.07
C PRO A 29 10.66 -5.92 1.30
N PHE A 30 10.25 -7.00 0.63
CA PHE A 30 10.95 -8.29 0.77
C PHE A 30 12.25 -8.35 -0.02
N ALA A 31 12.38 -7.63 -1.15
CA ALA A 31 13.67 -7.43 -1.81
C ALA A 31 14.64 -6.64 -0.91
N ALA A 32 14.14 -5.62 -0.20
CA ALA A 32 14.94 -4.90 0.80
C ALA A 32 15.35 -5.80 1.98
N LEU A 33 14.42 -6.65 2.48
CA LEU A 33 14.72 -7.64 3.52
C LEU A 33 15.81 -8.61 3.11
N ASP A 34 15.74 -9.17 1.91
CA ASP A 34 16.74 -10.11 1.39
C ASP A 34 18.10 -9.43 1.25
N LYS A 35 18.13 -8.19 0.76
CA LYS A 35 19.36 -7.40 0.63
C LYS A 35 20.01 -7.06 1.97
N MET A 36 19.22 -6.77 3.00
CA MET A 36 19.72 -6.32 4.30
C MET A 36 19.98 -7.48 5.27
N HIS A 37 19.22 -8.57 5.17
CA HIS A 37 19.18 -9.67 6.15
C HIS A 37 19.21 -11.06 5.50
N GLY A 38 19.68 -11.19 4.25
CA GLY A 38 19.72 -12.47 3.54
C GLY A 38 20.68 -13.50 4.15
N ASP A 39 21.55 -13.09 5.07
CA ASP A 39 22.37 -13.98 5.91
C ASP A 39 21.55 -14.63 7.04
N ALA A 40 20.46 -13.97 7.49
CA ALA A 40 19.57 -14.43 8.56
C ALA A 40 18.23 -14.97 8.04
N LEU A 41 17.76 -14.53 6.88
CA LEU A 41 16.50 -14.93 6.27
C LEU A 41 16.70 -15.69 4.96
N ASP A 42 15.81 -16.64 4.69
CA ASP A 42 15.69 -17.40 3.44
C ASP A 42 14.27 -17.19 2.89
N ILE A 43 14.11 -16.21 1.99
CA ILE A 43 12.81 -15.68 1.56
C ILE A 43 12.37 -16.34 0.25
N HIS A 44 11.19 -16.92 0.24
CA HIS A 44 10.60 -17.56 -0.93
C HIS A 44 9.20 -17.03 -1.20
N PHE A 45 8.95 -16.56 -2.41
CA PHE A 45 7.59 -16.28 -2.88
C PHE A 45 6.97 -17.58 -3.39
N VAL A 46 5.85 -17.97 -2.78
CA VAL A 46 5.14 -19.22 -3.10
C VAL A 46 3.64 -18.95 -3.25
N SER A 47 2.88 -19.90 -3.82
CA SER A 47 1.42 -19.86 -3.83
C SER A 47 0.81 -20.72 -2.72
N GLU A 48 -0.48 -20.57 -2.43
CA GLU A 48 -1.21 -21.44 -1.47
C GLU A 48 -1.25 -22.92 -1.93
N ASN A 49 -0.99 -23.20 -3.21
CA ASN A 49 -0.89 -24.55 -3.76
C ASN A 49 0.52 -25.15 -3.62
N VAL A 50 1.38 -24.60 -2.76
CA VAL A 50 2.71 -25.13 -2.51
C VAL A 50 2.64 -26.58 -1.99
N ASP A 51 3.57 -27.43 -2.47
CA ASP A 51 3.66 -28.83 -1.99
C ASP A 51 3.80 -28.86 -0.45
N ILE A 52 2.99 -29.69 0.20
CA ILE A 52 2.95 -29.79 1.67
C ILE A 52 4.30 -30.15 2.30
N ARG A 53 5.15 -30.91 1.58
CA ARG A 53 6.51 -31.25 2.04
C ARG A 53 7.40 -30.02 2.02
N HIS A 54 7.21 -29.14 1.05
CA HIS A 54 7.91 -27.86 0.96
C HIS A 54 7.38 -26.91 2.05
N LEU A 55 6.05 -26.78 2.20
CA LEU A 55 5.43 -25.97 3.23
C LEU A 55 5.96 -26.29 4.64
N LYS A 56 6.10 -27.57 4.99
CA LYS A 56 6.66 -28.02 6.29
C LYS A 56 8.07 -27.52 6.58
N THR A 57 8.79 -27.02 5.58
CA THR A 57 10.12 -26.45 5.78
C THR A 57 10.11 -24.99 6.18
N ALA A 58 8.97 -24.30 6.06
CA ALA A 58 8.83 -22.92 6.44
C ALA A 58 8.83 -22.74 7.97
N ASP A 59 9.47 -21.70 8.43
CA ASP A 59 9.41 -21.24 9.82
C ASP A 59 8.31 -20.21 10.00
N VAL A 60 8.10 -19.38 8.98
CA VAL A 60 7.12 -18.32 8.94
C VAL A 60 6.43 -18.31 7.58
N VAL A 61 5.12 -18.11 7.59
CA VAL A 61 4.32 -17.75 6.42
C VAL A 61 3.83 -16.32 6.60
N VAL A 62 4.11 -15.47 5.62
CA VAL A 62 3.51 -14.13 5.49
C VAL A 62 2.43 -14.20 4.42
N ARG A 63 1.19 -13.89 4.78
CA ARG A 63 0.04 -13.92 3.87
C ARG A 63 -0.58 -12.54 3.74
N PHE A 64 -0.59 -12.03 2.51
CA PHE A 64 -1.19 -10.75 2.17
C PHE A 64 -2.69 -10.90 1.90
N ARG A 65 -3.52 -10.06 2.53
CA ARG A 65 -4.99 -9.96 2.36
C ARG A 65 -5.73 -11.30 2.25
N PRO A 66 -5.63 -12.24 3.19
CA PRO A 66 -6.38 -13.48 3.12
C PRO A 66 -7.88 -13.21 3.35
N THR A 67 -8.75 -13.52 2.38
CA THR A 67 -10.20 -13.34 2.49
C THR A 67 -10.98 -14.60 2.11
N SER A 68 -10.36 -15.50 1.35
CA SER A 68 -11.01 -16.68 0.79
C SER A 68 -11.13 -17.83 1.80
N ARG A 69 -11.98 -18.79 1.49
CA ARG A 69 -12.09 -20.05 2.26
C ARG A 69 -10.82 -20.88 2.14
N GLU A 70 -10.25 -20.89 0.95
CA GLU A 70 -9.00 -21.60 0.64
C GLU A 70 -7.86 -21.04 1.49
N SER A 71 -7.75 -19.70 1.60
CA SER A 71 -6.77 -19.05 2.48
C SER A 71 -6.96 -19.46 3.95
N LEU A 72 -8.20 -19.51 4.44
CA LEU A 72 -8.46 -19.96 5.83
C LEU A 72 -7.99 -21.39 6.06
N GLU A 73 -8.34 -22.32 5.17
CA GLU A 73 -7.91 -23.73 5.31
C GLU A 73 -6.40 -23.88 5.19
N PHE A 74 -5.76 -23.15 4.27
CA PHE A 74 -4.31 -23.10 4.15
C PHE A 74 -3.63 -22.62 5.46
N LEU A 75 -4.14 -21.55 6.06
CA LEU A 75 -3.59 -21.00 7.31
C LEU A 75 -3.76 -21.99 8.49
N LYS A 76 -4.88 -22.72 8.55
CA LYS A 76 -5.08 -23.80 9.54
C LYS A 76 -4.00 -24.88 9.39
N VAL A 77 -3.75 -25.33 8.16
CA VAL A 77 -2.70 -26.33 7.87
C VAL A 77 -1.32 -25.80 8.30
N CYS A 78 -1.02 -24.54 8.08
CA CYS A 78 0.22 -23.94 8.57
C CYS A 78 0.33 -24.00 10.10
N LYS A 79 -0.75 -23.69 10.83
CA LYS A 79 -0.78 -23.78 12.31
C LYS A 79 -0.61 -25.21 12.79
N ASP A 80 -1.24 -26.19 12.14
CA ASP A 80 -1.10 -27.62 12.47
C ASP A 80 0.36 -28.11 12.33
N PHE A 81 1.14 -27.47 11.45
CA PHE A 81 2.58 -27.72 11.31
C PHE A 81 3.45 -26.92 12.25
N GLY A 82 2.86 -26.05 13.08
CA GLY A 82 3.60 -25.17 13.99
C GLY A 82 4.32 -24.02 13.30
N ILE A 83 3.92 -23.68 12.06
CA ILE A 83 4.45 -22.57 11.30
C ILE A 83 3.89 -21.27 11.87
N LYS A 84 4.72 -20.26 12.06
CA LYS A 84 4.30 -18.95 12.52
C LYS A 84 3.61 -18.18 11.39
N LEU A 85 2.51 -17.50 11.71
CA LEU A 85 1.67 -16.78 10.75
C LEU A 85 1.76 -15.28 10.95
N ILE A 86 2.15 -14.57 9.91
CA ILE A 86 2.09 -13.12 9.82
C ILE A 86 1.08 -12.77 8.73
N LEU A 87 0.05 -12.00 9.07
CA LEU A 87 -0.89 -11.45 8.09
C LEU A 87 -0.49 -10.03 7.74
N ASP A 88 -0.51 -9.67 6.47
CA ASP A 88 -0.26 -8.30 6.00
C ASP A 88 -1.56 -7.70 5.44
N ILE A 89 -2.12 -6.71 6.12
CA ILE A 89 -3.41 -6.09 5.84
C ILE A 89 -3.18 -4.61 5.54
N ASP A 90 -3.64 -4.14 4.40
CA ASP A 90 -3.45 -2.75 3.95
C ASP A 90 -4.74 -1.98 3.66
N ASP A 91 -5.89 -2.66 3.61
CA ASP A 91 -7.23 -2.07 3.51
C ASP A 91 -8.14 -2.56 4.66
N ASP A 92 -9.12 -1.74 5.05
CA ASP A 92 -10.12 -2.10 6.06
C ASP A 92 -11.19 -3.03 5.46
N LEU A 93 -10.91 -4.31 5.48
CA LEU A 93 -11.78 -5.35 4.91
C LEU A 93 -13.13 -5.51 5.63
N TRP A 94 -13.30 -4.89 6.84
CA TRP A 94 -14.55 -4.90 7.59
C TRP A 94 -15.51 -3.80 7.14
N ASN A 95 -15.00 -2.67 6.66
CA ASN A 95 -15.75 -1.46 6.41
C ASN A 95 -15.79 -1.10 4.91
N ILE A 96 -15.82 -2.10 4.03
CA ILE A 96 -15.95 -1.88 2.59
C ILE A 96 -17.28 -1.19 2.29
N PRO A 97 -17.29 0.02 1.69
CA PRO A 97 -18.52 0.80 1.54
C PRO A 97 -19.42 0.25 0.44
N ILE A 98 -20.72 0.52 0.57
CA ILE A 98 -21.71 0.28 -0.49
C ILE A 98 -21.26 1.02 -1.76
N GLY A 99 -21.32 0.33 -2.90
CA GLY A 99 -20.85 0.87 -4.18
C GLY A 99 -19.39 0.54 -4.50
N HIS A 100 -18.62 0.04 -3.53
CA HIS A 100 -17.30 -0.54 -3.84
C HIS A 100 -17.48 -1.89 -4.57
N PRO A 101 -16.70 -2.19 -5.63
CA PRO A 101 -16.84 -3.43 -6.40
C PRO A 101 -16.81 -4.72 -5.57
N MET A 102 -16.08 -4.72 -4.45
CA MET A 102 -15.95 -5.87 -3.55
C MET A 102 -17.02 -5.91 -2.45
N PHE A 103 -17.97 -4.96 -2.41
CA PHE A 103 -18.94 -4.86 -1.31
C PHE A 103 -19.76 -6.14 -1.14
N MET A 104 -20.34 -6.65 -2.23
CA MET A 104 -21.17 -7.85 -2.16
C MET A 104 -20.41 -9.08 -1.68
N GLU A 105 -19.16 -9.24 -2.14
CA GLU A 105 -18.28 -10.31 -1.71
C GLU A 105 -17.87 -10.15 -0.24
N SER A 106 -17.63 -8.92 0.21
CA SER A 106 -17.21 -8.63 1.59
C SER A 106 -18.27 -9.00 2.63
N LEU A 107 -19.55 -9.05 2.27
CA LEU A 107 -20.62 -9.49 3.17
C LEU A 107 -20.45 -10.94 3.64
N GLU A 108 -19.76 -11.76 2.86
CA GLU A 108 -19.46 -13.16 3.20
C GLU A 108 -18.17 -13.31 4.03
N TRP A 109 -17.36 -12.25 4.15
CA TRP A 109 -16.03 -12.35 4.78
C TRP A 109 -16.05 -12.30 6.30
N GLY A 110 -17.04 -11.63 6.91
CA GLY A 110 -17.02 -11.25 8.32
C GLY A 110 -16.57 -12.34 9.29
N ALA A 111 -17.34 -13.45 9.41
CA ALA A 111 -16.99 -14.55 10.32
C ALA A 111 -15.67 -15.23 9.93
N ARG A 112 -15.35 -15.28 8.63
CA ARG A 112 -14.12 -15.87 8.10
C ARG A 112 -12.90 -15.01 8.43
N LEU A 113 -12.98 -13.70 8.25
CA LEU A 113 -11.89 -12.78 8.59
C LEU A 113 -11.54 -12.88 10.07
N ARG A 114 -12.53 -13.00 10.96
CA ARG A 114 -12.27 -13.21 12.39
C ARG A 114 -11.46 -14.47 12.62
N GLN A 115 -11.88 -15.60 12.03
CA GLN A 115 -11.14 -16.86 12.15
C GLN A 115 -9.71 -16.74 11.59
N ILE A 116 -9.53 -16.05 10.45
CA ILE A 116 -8.23 -15.80 9.84
C ILE A 116 -7.34 -14.99 10.79
N TYR A 117 -7.86 -13.91 11.35
CA TYR A 117 -7.09 -13.04 12.26
C TYR A 117 -6.76 -13.75 13.58
N ASP A 118 -7.65 -14.62 14.08
CA ASP A 118 -7.41 -15.41 15.28
C ASP A 118 -6.24 -16.43 15.11
N LEU A 119 -5.99 -16.90 13.88
CA LEU A 119 -4.86 -17.78 13.58
C LEU A 119 -3.50 -17.05 13.57
N ALA A 120 -3.47 -15.72 13.38
CA ALA A 120 -2.23 -14.98 13.23
C ALA A 120 -1.41 -14.94 14.53
N ASP A 121 -0.10 -15.09 14.42
CA ASP A 121 0.85 -14.76 15.50
C ASP A 121 1.15 -13.25 15.50
N VAL A 122 1.19 -12.62 14.32
CA VAL A 122 1.37 -11.17 14.12
C VAL A 122 0.49 -10.69 12.98
N ILE A 123 -0.03 -9.47 13.09
CA ILE A 123 -0.77 -8.80 11.99
C ILE A 123 -0.05 -7.49 11.66
N TRP A 124 0.45 -7.37 10.44
CA TRP A 124 0.97 -6.12 9.92
C TRP A 124 -0.17 -5.30 9.33
N THR A 125 -0.21 -4.02 9.67
CA THR A 125 -1.18 -3.07 9.11
C THR A 125 -0.44 -1.88 8.50
N SER A 126 -1.01 -1.28 7.46
CA SER A 126 -0.36 -0.15 6.77
C SER A 126 -0.49 1.18 7.53
N THR A 127 -1.48 1.33 8.41
CA THR A 127 -1.79 2.54 9.16
C THR A 127 -2.21 2.24 10.60
N GLU A 128 -2.11 3.25 11.48
CA GLU A 128 -2.63 3.13 12.85
C GLU A 128 -4.15 2.95 12.86
N GLN A 129 -4.88 3.64 11.97
CA GLN A 129 -6.33 3.50 11.89
C GLN A 129 -6.72 2.06 11.54
N LEU A 130 -6.01 1.45 10.60
CA LEU A 130 -6.23 0.05 10.24
C LEU A 130 -5.88 -0.91 11.38
N ARG A 131 -4.85 -0.60 12.18
CA ARG A 131 -4.50 -1.35 13.39
C ARG A 131 -5.66 -1.37 14.40
N TYR A 132 -6.36 -0.24 14.56
CA TYR A 132 -7.56 -0.20 15.42
C TYR A 132 -8.72 -1.01 14.81
N SER A 133 -8.93 -0.95 13.49
CA SER A 133 -9.99 -1.71 12.81
C SER A 133 -9.81 -3.22 12.92
N VAL A 134 -8.57 -3.71 12.95
CA VAL A 134 -8.26 -5.14 13.16
C VAL A 134 -8.68 -5.62 14.56
N GLY A 135 -8.72 -4.73 15.54
CA GLY A 135 -9.27 -5.01 16.88
C GLY A 135 -8.37 -5.79 17.83
N ASP A 136 -7.19 -6.22 17.41
CA ASP A 136 -6.21 -6.95 18.25
C ASP A 136 -4.89 -6.16 18.35
N LEU A 137 -4.88 -5.20 19.25
CA LEU A 137 -3.73 -4.31 19.43
C LEU A 137 -2.47 -5.02 19.96
N GLY A 138 -2.63 -6.16 20.60
CA GLY A 138 -1.51 -6.96 21.13
C GLY A 138 -0.67 -7.64 20.04
N ARG A 139 -1.31 -8.09 18.97
CA ARG A 139 -0.66 -8.76 17.83
C ARG A 139 -0.50 -7.87 16.61
N ALA A 140 -1.22 -6.75 16.54
CA ALA A 140 -1.18 -5.84 15.42
C ALA A 140 -0.01 -4.84 15.53
N LEU A 141 0.78 -4.77 14.46
CA LEU A 141 1.94 -3.91 14.31
C LEU A 141 1.79 -3.04 13.05
N VAL A 142 1.91 -1.72 13.19
CA VAL A 142 1.93 -0.85 12.01
C VAL A 142 3.25 -1.01 11.27
N VAL A 143 3.14 -1.50 10.04
CA VAL A 143 4.22 -1.61 9.04
C VAL A 143 3.77 -0.79 7.84
N GLN A 144 4.08 0.49 7.85
CA GLN A 144 3.64 1.44 6.84
C GLN A 144 4.26 1.19 5.47
N ASN A 145 3.67 1.77 4.42
CA ASN A 145 4.34 1.83 3.12
C ASN A 145 5.53 2.78 3.21
N ALA A 146 6.58 2.49 2.45
CA ALA A 146 7.81 3.26 2.51
C ALA A 146 8.53 3.24 1.15
N ILE A 147 9.47 4.14 0.96
CA ILE A 147 10.29 4.26 -0.24
C ILE A 147 11.77 4.27 0.11
N TYR A 148 12.61 3.91 -0.85
CA TYR A 148 14.04 4.18 -0.71
C TYR A 148 14.29 5.68 -0.77
N PRO A 149 15.05 6.26 0.17
CA PRO A 149 15.42 7.68 0.11
C PRO A 149 16.05 8.08 -1.23
N ASN A 150 16.84 7.21 -1.83
CA ASN A 150 17.49 7.44 -3.12
C ASN A 150 16.53 7.37 -4.33
N ASP A 151 15.30 6.95 -4.14
CA ASP A 151 14.27 6.96 -5.19
C ASP A 151 13.56 8.31 -5.31
N MET A 152 13.82 9.22 -4.39
CA MET A 152 13.31 10.58 -4.44
C MET A 152 14.27 11.48 -5.21
N PRO A 153 13.75 12.35 -6.09
CA PRO A 153 14.58 13.32 -6.80
C PRO A 153 15.11 14.40 -5.83
N PHE A 154 16.29 14.94 -6.09
CA PHE A 154 16.89 16.02 -5.28
C PHE A 154 16.20 17.38 -5.47
N ALA A 155 15.42 17.52 -6.54
CA ALA A 155 14.73 18.75 -6.89
C ALA A 155 13.30 18.44 -7.35
N PRO A 156 12.36 19.39 -7.22
CA PRO A 156 11.02 19.23 -7.76
C PRO A 156 11.07 19.05 -9.28
N MET A 157 10.09 18.31 -9.81
CA MET A 157 9.89 18.22 -11.24
C MET A 157 9.68 19.62 -11.84
N GLU A 158 10.27 19.89 -13.00
CA GLU A 158 9.98 21.10 -13.77
C GLU A 158 8.47 21.30 -13.90
N TRP A 159 8.00 22.51 -13.65
CA TRP A 159 6.59 22.81 -13.73
C TRP A 159 6.05 22.74 -15.16
N LYS A 160 5.09 21.88 -15.39
CA LYS A 160 4.38 21.67 -16.66
C LYS A 160 2.88 21.76 -16.52
N GLY A 161 2.39 22.13 -15.32
CA GLY A 161 0.97 22.14 -15.01
C GLY A 161 0.31 20.77 -15.19
N LEU A 162 1.03 19.68 -14.87
CA LEU A 162 0.52 18.31 -15.00
C LEU A 162 -0.13 17.87 -13.69
N ALA A 163 -1.41 17.49 -13.74
CA ALA A 163 -2.11 16.85 -12.64
C ALA A 163 -2.45 15.39 -13.00
N ALA A 164 -2.14 14.47 -12.11
CA ALA A 164 -2.44 13.04 -12.32
C ALA A 164 -3.42 12.52 -11.27
N TRP A 165 -4.35 11.70 -11.71
CA TRP A 165 -5.08 10.77 -10.87
C TRP A 165 -4.76 9.35 -11.31
N ARG A 166 -4.37 8.51 -10.36
CA ARG A 166 -4.17 7.08 -10.59
C ARG A 166 -5.16 6.28 -9.77
N GLY A 167 -5.85 5.39 -10.43
CA GLY A 167 -6.80 4.52 -9.76
C GLY A 167 -7.26 3.33 -10.60
N SER A 168 -7.85 2.38 -9.90
CA SER A 168 -8.56 1.23 -10.46
C SER A 168 -10.08 1.44 -10.36
N ALA A 169 -10.85 0.48 -10.85
CA ALA A 169 -12.31 0.48 -10.70
C ALA A 169 -12.76 0.60 -9.22
N THR A 170 -11.96 0.13 -8.26
CA THR A 170 -12.26 0.22 -6.83
C THR A 170 -12.22 1.65 -6.27
N GLN A 171 -11.63 2.59 -6.99
CA GLN A 171 -11.45 3.99 -6.57
C GLN A 171 -12.35 4.96 -7.36
N VAL A 172 -13.19 4.44 -8.25
CA VAL A 172 -14.08 5.27 -9.08
C VAL A 172 -15.09 6.06 -8.23
N ALA A 173 -15.64 5.43 -7.19
CA ALA A 173 -16.54 6.11 -6.28
C ALA A 173 -15.91 7.33 -5.60
N ASP A 174 -14.61 7.26 -5.29
CA ASP A 174 -13.87 8.36 -4.67
C ASP A 174 -13.72 9.56 -5.61
N ILE A 175 -13.38 9.34 -6.88
CA ILE A 175 -13.21 10.44 -7.84
C ILE A 175 -14.52 10.94 -8.46
N CYS A 176 -15.52 10.08 -8.55
CA CYS A 176 -16.82 10.41 -9.15
C CYS A 176 -17.85 10.94 -8.15
N ASN A 177 -17.50 11.15 -6.86
CA ASN A 177 -18.40 11.81 -5.91
C ASN A 177 -18.57 13.31 -6.23
N GLU A 178 -19.65 13.92 -5.72
CA GLU A 178 -20.01 15.30 -6.06
C GLU A 178 -18.95 16.33 -5.61
N ILE A 179 -18.29 16.10 -4.47
CA ILE A 179 -17.24 17.00 -3.95
C ILE A 179 -16.02 16.95 -4.87
N ALA A 180 -15.57 15.74 -5.25
CA ALA A 180 -14.45 15.57 -6.15
C ALA A 180 -14.76 16.11 -7.54
N LYS A 181 -15.96 15.88 -8.07
CA LYS A 181 -16.41 16.47 -9.35
C LYS A 181 -16.40 17.99 -9.31
N ALA A 182 -16.94 18.59 -8.26
CA ALA A 182 -16.95 20.06 -8.12
C ALA A 182 -15.52 20.60 -8.09
N LYS A 183 -14.61 19.97 -7.32
CA LYS A 183 -13.21 20.39 -7.26
C LYS A 183 -12.50 20.23 -8.60
N TYR A 184 -12.72 19.11 -9.30
CA TYR A 184 -12.19 18.91 -10.64
C TYR A 184 -12.66 20.02 -11.62
N LEU A 185 -13.97 20.33 -11.63
CA LEU A 185 -14.52 21.36 -12.50
C LEU A 185 -13.94 22.76 -12.25
N GLU A 186 -13.61 23.08 -10.99
CA GLU A 186 -12.97 24.34 -10.60
C GLU A 186 -11.56 24.49 -11.20
N VAL A 187 -10.81 23.39 -11.30
CA VAL A 187 -9.37 23.43 -11.64
C VAL A 187 -9.04 22.78 -12.99
N ARG A 188 -9.99 22.14 -13.66
CA ARG A 188 -9.72 21.31 -14.85
C ARG A 188 -9.01 22.05 -15.99
N GLU A 189 -9.27 23.33 -16.18
CA GLU A 189 -8.65 24.13 -17.24
C GLU A 189 -7.28 24.71 -16.83
N LYS A 190 -6.91 24.61 -15.54
CA LYS A 190 -5.62 25.10 -15.03
C LYS A 190 -4.50 24.08 -15.23
N TYR A 191 -4.84 22.81 -15.47
CA TYR A 191 -3.90 21.70 -15.56
C TYR A 191 -4.11 20.89 -16.85
N THR A 192 -3.04 20.24 -17.27
CA THR A 192 -3.13 19.09 -18.19
C THR A 192 -3.30 17.83 -17.34
N TRP A 193 -4.40 17.11 -17.54
CA TRP A 193 -4.76 15.97 -16.73
C TRP A 193 -4.24 14.66 -17.29
N ILE A 194 -3.76 13.79 -16.40
CA ILE A 194 -3.36 12.41 -16.67
C ILE A 194 -4.23 11.48 -15.82
N PHE A 195 -5.12 10.73 -16.46
CA PHE A 195 -5.86 9.66 -15.79
C PHE A 195 -5.17 8.33 -16.09
N ALA A 196 -4.57 7.71 -15.05
CA ALA A 196 -3.80 6.49 -15.17
C ALA A 196 -4.54 5.28 -14.57
N GLY A 197 -4.61 4.20 -15.33
CA GLY A 197 -5.27 2.95 -14.95
C GLY A 197 -6.73 2.91 -15.39
N TYR A 198 -7.61 3.62 -14.73
CA TYR A 198 -9.03 3.72 -15.07
C TYR A 198 -9.39 5.12 -15.58
N ALA A 199 -10.34 5.19 -16.53
CA ALA A 199 -10.87 6.46 -17.02
C ALA A 199 -12.15 6.82 -16.23
N PRO A 200 -12.13 7.81 -15.33
CA PRO A 200 -13.32 8.20 -14.60
C PRO A 200 -14.34 8.89 -15.49
N ASP A 201 -15.63 8.73 -15.18
CA ASP A 201 -16.71 9.46 -15.85
C ASP A 201 -16.78 10.90 -15.32
N LEU A 202 -15.88 11.73 -15.83
CA LEU A 202 -15.80 13.17 -15.55
C LEU A 202 -15.96 13.97 -16.84
N PRO A 203 -16.53 15.19 -16.76
CA PRO A 203 -16.57 16.08 -17.91
C PRO A 203 -15.17 16.36 -18.44
N HIS A 204 -14.92 16.07 -19.72
CA HIS A 204 -13.60 16.21 -20.31
C HIS A 204 -13.10 17.66 -20.27
N ALA A 205 -11.89 17.85 -19.78
CA ALA A 205 -11.12 19.07 -20.04
C ALA A 205 -10.50 18.97 -21.46
N GLN A 206 -10.13 20.12 -22.03
CA GLN A 206 -9.48 20.14 -23.34
C GLN A 206 -8.14 19.40 -23.35
N ASN A 207 -7.47 19.35 -22.20
CA ASN A 207 -6.14 18.78 -22.03
C ASN A 207 -6.17 17.53 -21.12
N VAL A 208 -6.79 16.45 -21.60
CA VAL A 208 -6.83 15.17 -20.87
C VAL A 208 -6.05 14.09 -21.62
N ARG A 209 -5.21 13.37 -20.91
CA ARG A 209 -4.50 12.18 -21.39
C ARG A 209 -4.94 10.96 -20.59
N PHE A 210 -5.33 9.91 -21.29
CA PHE A 210 -5.62 8.62 -20.64
C PHE A 210 -4.43 7.69 -20.83
N GLN A 211 -3.91 7.20 -19.72
CA GLN A 211 -2.83 6.23 -19.69
C GLN A 211 -3.39 4.88 -19.23
N ARG A 212 -3.30 3.86 -20.06
CA ARG A 212 -3.67 2.50 -19.65
C ARG A 212 -2.82 2.03 -18.48
N GLY A 213 -3.34 1.08 -17.70
CA GLY A 213 -2.57 0.41 -16.66
C GLY A 213 -1.32 -0.23 -17.27
N VAL A 214 -0.20 -0.03 -16.59
CA VAL A 214 1.10 -0.60 -16.92
C VAL A 214 1.55 -1.51 -15.79
N SER A 215 2.59 -2.32 -16.02
CA SER A 215 3.16 -3.12 -14.94
C SER A 215 3.68 -2.22 -13.81
N PRO A 216 3.73 -2.69 -12.55
CA PRO A 216 4.26 -1.92 -11.43
C PRO A 216 5.65 -1.35 -11.72
N LEU A 217 6.57 -2.17 -12.25
CA LEU A 217 7.92 -1.71 -12.61
C LEU A 217 7.88 -0.54 -13.61
N ALA A 218 7.10 -0.64 -14.68
CA ALA A 218 6.98 0.44 -15.65
C ALA A 218 6.36 1.70 -15.04
N TYR A 219 5.41 1.54 -14.13
CA TYR A 219 4.81 2.64 -13.39
C TYR A 219 5.85 3.35 -12.50
N PHE A 220 6.63 2.60 -11.73
CA PHE A 220 7.71 3.15 -10.90
C PHE A 220 8.77 3.89 -11.71
N LEU A 221 9.15 3.36 -12.88
CA LEU A 221 10.07 4.06 -13.79
C LEU A 221 9.47 5.38 -14.29
N ASN A 222 8.17 5.41 -14.60
CA ASN A 222 7.47 6.64 -14.97
C ASN A 222 7.46 7.66 -13.83
N LEU A 223 7.23 7.23 -12.59
CA LEU A 223 7.30 8.11 -11.42
C LEU A 223 8.68 8.76 -11.31
N LYS A 224 9.76 7.98 -11.37
CA LYS A 224 11.14 8.47 -11.30
C LYS A 224 11.53 9.41 -12.46
N GLN A 225 10.83 9.35 -13.58
CA GLN A 225 11.01 10.26 -14.72
C GLN A 225 10.18 11.54 -14.61
N GLY A 226 9.40 11.70 -13.54
CA GLY A 226 8.52 12.84 -13.34
C GLY A 226 7.19 12.68 -14.10
N LEU A 227 6.24 11.95 -13.51
CA LEU A 227 4.94 11.70 -14.12
C LEU A 227 4.03 12.94 -14.09
N ALA A 228 3.96 13.63 -12.95
CA ALA A 228 3.09 14.79 -12.75
C ALA A 228 3.61 15.71 -11.63
N ASN A 229 3.27 17.00 -11.74
CA ASN A 229 3.55 17.99 -10.68
C ASN A 229 2.61 17.81 -9.48
N VAL A 230 1.37 17.38 -9.75
CA VAL A 230 0.32 17.22 -8.74
C VAL A 230 -0.30 15.85 -8.87
N PHE A 231 -0.36 15.11 -7.77
CA PHE A 231 -1.08 13.83 -7.66
C PHE A 231 -2.37 14.07 -6.87
N TRP A 232 -3.49 13.98 -7.56
CA TRP A 232 -4.79 14.17 -6.94
C TRP A 232 -5.36 12.87 -6.42
N LYS A 233 -5.65 12.83 -5.11
CA LYS A 233 -6.25 11.67 -4.44
C LYS A 233 -7.49 12.09 -3.67
N PRO A 234 -8.63 12.30 -4.34
CA PRO A 234 -9.90 12.49 -3.65
C PRO A 234 -10.32 11.20 -2.96
N LEU A 235 -10.88 11.32 -1.77
CA LEU A 235 -11.38 10.19 -0.98
C LEU A 235 -12.77 10.55 -0.43
N GLN A 236 -13.73 9.63 -0.48
CA GLN A 236 -14.98 9.78 0.24
C GLN A 236 -14.76 9.63 1.74
N GLU A 237 -15.44 10.42 2.55
CA GLU A 237 -15.39 10.30 4.00
C GLU A 237 -16.15 9.06 4.46
N ASN A 238 -15.42 8.02 4.86
CA ASN A 238 -15.92 6.79 5.43
C ASN A 238 -14.79 6.02 6.12
N LEU A 239 -15.15 5.05 6.98
CA LEU A 239 -14.20 4.27 7.77
C LEU A 239 -13.17 3.53 6.92
N PHE A 240 -13.57 3.03 5.75
CA PHE A 240 -12.67 2.34 4.82
C PHE A 240 -11.56 3.26 4.32
N ASN A 241 -11.91 4.48 3.92
CA ASN A 241 -10.95 5.47 3.44
C ASN A 241 -10.14 6.11 4.58
N ASP A 242 -10.69 6.20 5.81
CA ASP A 242 -9.94 6.66 6.98
C ASP A 242 -8.76 5.72 7.30
N ALA A 243 -8.89 4.44 6.97
CA ALA A 243 -7.85 3.45 7.15
C ALA A 243 -6.83 3.37 5.99
N LYS A 244 -7.06 4.08 4.87
CA LYS A 244 -6.19 4.02 3.69
C LYS A 244 -4.80 4.57 3.96
N SER A 245 -3.84 3.92 3.33
CA SER A 245 -2.45 4.35 3.34
C SER A 245 -2.18 5.48 2.34
N ASN A 246 -1.09 6.17 2.57
CA ASN A 246 -0.62 7.37 1.87
C ASN A 246 0.19 7.10 0.59
N ILE A 247 -0.01 5.98 -0.09
CA ILE A 247 0.76 5.62 -1.29
C ILE A 247 0.80 6.77 -2.31
N ALA A 248 -0.32 7.44 -2.54
CA ALA A 248 -0.37 8.56 -3.50
C ALA A 248 0.57 9.72 -3.12
N MET A 249 0.77 9.96 -1.81
CA MET A 249 1.71 10.96 -1.32
C MET A 249 3.17 10.53 -1.58
N LEU A 250 3.48 9.24 -1.37
CA LEU A 250 4.81 8.70 -1.67
C LEU A 250 5.10 8.70 -3.17
N GLU A 251 4.11 8.35 -4.00
CA GLU A 251 4.21 8.40 -5.47
C GLU A 251 4.43 9.82 -5.97
N ALA A 252 3.75 10.81 -5.40
CA ALA A 252 3.96 12.22 -5.71
C ALA A 252 5.40 12.65 -5.42
N ALA A 253 5.91 12.31 -4.23
CA ALA A 253 7.27 12.62 -3.83
C ALA A 253 8.31 11.98 -4.74
N MET A 254 8.13 10.70 -5.13
CA MET A 254 9.01 10.02 -6.09
C MET A 254 9.00 10.68 -7.47
N SER A 255 7.89 11.29 -7.86
CA SER A 255 7.75 12.00 -9.13
C SER A 255 8.34 13.42 -9.11
N GLY A 256 8.76 13.91 -7.96
CA GLY A 256 9.16 15.32 -7.80
C GLY A 256 7.97 16.29 -7.74
N GLY A 257 6.79 15.77 -7.45
CA GLY A 257 5.54 16.51 -7.30
C GLY A 257 4.99 16.50 -5.89
N VAL A 258 3.74 16.94 -5.73
CA VAL A 258 3.02 17.01 -4.46
C VAL A 258 1.68 16.29 -4.54
N CYS A 259 1.20 15.79 -3.40
CA CYS A 259 -0.10 15.15 -3.31
C CYS A 259 -1.18 16.15 -2.88
N VAL A 260 -2.33 16.12 -3.55
CA VAL A 260 -3.53 16.88 -3.18
C VAL A 260 -4.64 15.91 -2.78
N THR A 261 -5.22 16.10 -1.59
CA THR A 261 -6.30 15.28 -1.08
C THR A 261 -7.16 16.05 -0.08
N ASN A 262 -8.43 15.72 0.01
CA ASN A 262 -9.31 16.19 1.09
C ASN A 262 -8.98 15.58 2.46
N TYR A 263 -8.04 14.62 2.53
CA TYR A 263 -7.50 14.03 3.76
C TYR A 263 -6.24 14.73 4.26
N ALA A 264 -5.79 15.80 3.63
CA ALA A 264 -4.62 16.57 4.03
C ALA A 264 -4.69 16.96 5.53
N GLY A 265 -3.57 16.73 6.25
CA GLY A 265 -3.48 16.95 7.69
C GLY A 265 -4.05 15.83 8.57
N LYS A 266 -4.76 14.84 8.02
CA LYS A 266 -5.12 13.63 8.78
C LYS A 266 -3.88 12.74 8.98
N PRO A 267 -3.87 11.86 10.01
CA PRO A 267 -2.77 10.92 10.25
C PRO A 267 -2.43 10.11 8.99
N GLY A 268 -1.15 10.12 8.61
CA GLY A 268 -0.63 9.50 7.39
C GLY A 268 -0.67 10.40 6.15
N TRP A 269 -1.39 11.53 6.19
CA TRP A 269 -1.54 12.49 5.08
C TRP A 269 -1.01 13.88 5.43
N GLU A 270 -0.10 13.96 6.40
CA GLU A 270 0.42 15.21 6.96
C GLU A 270 1.15 16.08 5.92
N PHE A 271 1.70 15.43 4.88
CA PHE A 271 2.46 16.09 3.81
C PHE A 271 1.71 16.15 2.48
N ALA A 272 0.39 16.07 2.54
CA ALA A 272 -0.49 16.34 1.40
C ALA A 272 -1.11 17.74 1.51
N LEU A 273 -1.45 18.32 0.37
CA LEU A 273 -2.12 19.63 0.30
C LEU A 273 -3.65 19.45 0.24
N PRO A 274 -4.43 20.33 0.88
CA PRO A 274 -5.89 20.32 0.75
C PRO A 274 -6.37 20.94 -0.57
N GLU A 275 -5.54 21.80 -1.19
CA GLU A 275 -5.87 22.59 -2.36
C GLU A 275 -4.84 22.41 -3.48
N PHE A 276 -5.27 22.58 -4.72
CA PHE A 276 -4.39 22.54 -5.88
C PHE A 276 -3.43 23.73 -5.89
N PRO A 277 -2.11 23.48 -5.86
CA PRO A 277 -1.10 24.52 -5.77
C PRO A 277 -0.76 25.13 -7.13
N ASN A 278 -0.21 26.34 -7.13
CA ASN A 278 0.51 26.89 -8.27
C ASN A 278 1.97 26.36 -8.32
N GLU A 279 2.77 26.85 -9.26
CA GLU A 279 4.18 26.44 -9.43
C GLU A 279 5.01 26.73 -8.17
N GLU A 280 4.96 27.96 -7.66
CA GLU A 280 5.73 28.39 -6.48
C GLU A 280 5.39 27.54 -5.24
N GLN A 281 4.11 27.37 -4.97
CA GLN A 281 3.63 26.53 -3.87
C GLN A 281 4.05 25.06 -4.03
N THR A 282 4.05 24.54 -5.27
CA THR A 282 4.49 23.15 -5.53
C THR A 282 5.98 23.00 -5.22
N GLN A 283 6.80 23.96 -5.63
CA GLN A 283 8.25 23.93 -5.37
C GLN A 283 8.56 24.03 -3.87
N GLU A 284 7.94 24.99 -3.18
CA GLU A 284 8.12 25.17 -1.74
C GLU A 284 7.71 23.92 -0.96
N TYR A 285 6.51 23.40 -1.25
CA TYR A 285 5.95 22.29 -0.51
C TYR A 285 6.66 20.95 -0.80
N PHE A 286 7.21 20.80 -2.00
CA PHE A 286 8.01 19.63 -2.34
C PHE A 286 9.18 19.42 -1.36
N TYR A 287 9.94 20.46 -1.05
CA TYR A 287 11.09 20.33 -0.14
C TYR A 287 10.66 20.01 1.28
N ILE A 288 9.54 20.59 1.74
CA ILE A 288 8.98 20.27 3.07
C ILE A 288 8.58 18.79 3.12
N ALA A 289 7.79 18.35 2.15
CA ALA A 289 7.31 16.98 2.06
C ALA A 289 8.46 15.96 1.89
N GLN A 290 9.45 16.27 1.06
CA GLN A 290 10.58 15.39 0.81
C GLN A 290 11.35 15.06 2.09
N ASN A 291 11.73 16.08 2.86
CA ASN A 291 12.50 15.89 4.08
C ASN A 291 11.75 15.02 5.10
N GLU A 292 10.47 15.27 5.27
CA GLU A 292 9.65 14.54 6.24
C GLU A 292 9.29 13.14 5.75
N ILE A 293 9.09 12.94 4.44
CA ILE A 293 8.86 11.60 3.87
C ILE A 293 10.09 10.73 4.03
N VAL A 294 11.28 11.24 3.72
CA VAL A 294 12.55 10.50 3.92
C VAL A 294 12.73 10.10 5.37
N LYS A 295 12.36 10.97 6.31
CA LYS A 295 12.48 10.71 7.74
C LYS A 295 11.47 9.69 8.26
N ASN A 296 10.20 9.78 7.82
CA ASN A 296 9.10 9.03 8.40
C ASN A 296 8.73 7.75 7.60
N TYR A 297 9.07 7.70 6.30
CA TYR A 297 8.68 6.63 5.38
C TYR A 297 9.90 5.99 4.68
N ASN A 298 11.01 5.89 5.42
CA ASN A 298 12.23 5.28 4.95
C ASN A 298 12.09 3.76 4.89
N LEU A 299 12.31 3.18 3.70
CA LEU A 299 12.16 1.74 3.50
C LEU A 299 13.15 0.91 4.35
N PHE A 300 14.34 1.43 4.64
CA PHE A 300 15.29 0.70 5.51
C PHE A 300 14.75 0.54 6.92
N ASP A 301 14.14 1.59 7.50
CA ASP A 301 13.57 1.53 8.86
C ASP A 301 12.36 0.61 8.94
N VAL A 302 11.51 0.64 7.91
CA VAL A 302 10.35 -0.26 7.80
C VAL A 302 10.79 -1.71 7.61
N THR A 303 11.88 -1.94 6.85
CA THR A 303 12.48 -3.25 6.65
C THR A 303 13.04 -3.82 7.96
N GLU A 304 13.74 -3.00 8.75
CA GLU A 304 14.19 -3.39 10.10
C GLU A 304 13.02 -3.76 11.03
N LYS A 305 11.92 -3.04 10.94
CA LYS A 305 10.71 -3.35 11.71
C LYS A 305 10.11 -4.69 11.32
N ARG A 306 10.05 -4.99 10.01
CA ARG A 306 9.61 -6.30 9.49
C ARG A 306 10.55 -7.42 9.97
N PHE A 307 11.86 -7.24 9.85
CA PHE A 307 12.86 -8.20 10.29
C PHE A 307 12.68 -8.56 11.77
N LYS A 308 12.67 -7.55 12.64
CA LYS A 308 12.46 -7.75 14.08
C LYS A 308 11.15 -8.49 14.39
N SER A 309 10.09 -8.15 13.67
CA SER A 309 8.78 -8.81 13.82
C SER A 309 8.84 -10.30 13.44
N ILE A 310 9.50 -10.64 12.31
CA ILE A 310 9.69 -12.03 11.87
C ILE A 310 10.51 -12.81 12.93
N VAL A 311 11.63 -12.27 13.37
CA VAL A 311 12.50 -12.90 14.38
C VAL A 311 11.74 -13.14 15.70
N ASN A 312 10.98 -12.14 16.16
CA ASN A 312 10.18 -12.25 17.38
C ASN A 312 9.08 -13.31 17.25
N ALA A 313 8.36 -13.36 16.13
CA ALA A 313 7.33 -14.35 15.89
C ALA A 313 7.87 -15.78 15.97
N VAL A 314 9.08 -16.00 15.46
CA VAL A 314 9.73 -17.30 15.48
C VAL A 314 10.22 -17.71 16.88
N ASN A 315 10.61 -16.75 17.70
CA ASN A 315 11.16 -16.99 19.05
C ASN A 315 10.08 -17.06 20.14
N SER A 316 8.84 -16.65 19.85
CA SER A 316 7.68 -16.76 20.75
C SER A 316 7.04 -18.18 20.67
#